data_78861b100e10b9846ccd55912d4c0375
#
_entry.id   78861b100e10b9846ccd55912d4c0375
#
_cell.length_a   1.000
_cell.length_b   1.000
_cell.length_c   1.000
_cell.angle_alpha   90.00
_cell.angle_beta   90.00
_cell.angle_gamma   90.00
#
_symmetry.space_group_name_H-M   'P 1'
#
loop_
_entity.id
_entity.type
_entity.pdbx_description
1 polymer ?
#
loop_
_entity_poly.entity_id
_entity_poly.type
_entity_poly.pdbx_seq_one_letter_code
_entity_poly.pdbx_strand_id
1 'polypeptide(L)'
;MKPIYSLFIMLSFAGQLRAQNDTTELFPYGDMNQWMVRVVDESLVIGGNTKYLYEITPGDTLKNNTPYKNSISPWATSTVMAKVSGVVKASVTVFPEKRDSGYCARLETRMERVKVLGLINISVLATGTIFVGEVMEPVRDTKNPQSKLNNNIPFTKRPKALEFDYK
;
A
#
# COMPACT_ATOMS: atom_id res chain seq x y z
N MET A 1 28.18 -69.28 -40.74
CA MET A 1 27.45 -68.05 -40.93
C MET A 1 26.78 -67.72 -39.56
N LYS A 2 27.26 -66.72 -38.85
CA LYS A 2 26.69 -66.31 -37.54
C LYS A 2 25.90 -65.02 -37.79
N PRO A 3 24.62 -64.92 -37.34
CA PRO A 3 23.88 -63.67 -37.44
C PRO A 3 24.30 -62.73 -36.31
N ILE A 4 24.66 -61.53 -36.69
CA ILE A 4 24.96 -60.41 -35.76
C ILE A 4 23.62 -59.79 -35.36
N TYR A 5 23.21 -60.00 -34.13
CA TYR A 5 22.06 -59.26 -33.55
C TYR A 5 22.52 -57.87 -33.18
N SER A 6 22.11 -56.89 -34.00
CA SER A 6 22.29 -55.48 -33.69
C SER A 6 21.24 -55.09 -32.64
N LEU A 7 21.76 -54.96 -31.41
CA LEU A 7 20.95 -54.47 -30.29
C LEU A 7 20.78 -52.96 -30.40
N PHE A 8 19.64 -52.53 -30.96
CA PHE A 8 19.27 -51.11 -30.97
C PHE A 8 18.79 -50.72 -29.57
N ILE A 9 19.69 -50.17 -28.78
CA ILE A 9 19.32 -49.51 -27.49
C ILE A 9 18.71 -48.16 -27.87
N MET A 10 17.38 -48.11 -27.94
CA MET A 10 16.63 -46.89 -27.91
C MET A 10 16.79 -46.27 -26.52
N LEU A 11 17.70 -45.32 -26.40
CA LEU A 11 17.77 -44.44 -25.27
C LEU A 11 16.53 -43.51 -25.33
N SER A 12 15.44 -43.94 -24.72
CA SER A 12 14.31 -43.07 -24.43
C SER A 12 14.75 -42.04 -23.43
N PHE A 13 15.19 -40.89 -23.92
CA PHE A 13 15.25 -39.66 -23.14
C PHE A 13 13.80 -39.29 -22.74
N ALA A 14 13.33 -39.87 -21.65
CA ALA A 14 12.17 -39.37 -20.96
C ALA A 14 12.60 -38.03 -20.36
N GLY A 15 12.49 -36.97 -21.15
CA GLY A 15 12.56 -35.62 -20.67
C GLY A 15 11.52 -35.49 -19.56
N GLN A 16 11.96 -35.46 -18.31
CA GLN A 16 11.08 -35.09 -17.20
C GLN A 16 10.66 -33.65 -17.44
N LEU A 17 9.52 -33.50 -18.12
CA LEU A 17 8.74 -32.28 -18.04
C LEU A 17 8.39 -32.11 -16.56
N ARG A 18 9.25 -31.40 -15.83
CA ARG A 18 8.86 -30.89 -14.52
C ARG A 18 7.73 -29.91 -14.83
N ALA A 19 6.51 -30.36 -14.60
CA ALA A 19 5.39 -29.45 -14.47
C ALA A 19 5.80 -28.49 -13.36
N GLN A 20 6.13 -27.27 -13.74
CA GLN A 20 6.41 -26.22 -12.80
C GLN A 20 5.06 -25.92 -12.17
N ASN A 21 4.84 -26.42 -10.95
CA ASN A 21 3.65 -26.07 -10.19
C ASN A 21 3.71 -24.56 -9.97
N ASP A 22 2.90 -23.83 -10.74
CA ASP A 22 2.70 -22.41 -10.50
C ASP A 22 1.94 -22.29 -9.17
N THR A 23 2.67 -21.96 -8.12
CA THR A 23 2.07 -21.71 -6.81
C THR A 23 1.74 -20.23 -6.74
N THR A 24 0.47 -19.91 -6.56
CA THR A 24 0.02 -18.57 -6.21
C THR A 24 0.29 -18.36 -4.72
N GLU A 25 1.06 -17.35 -4.40
CA GLU A 25 1.33 -16.94 -3.02
C GLU A 25 0.63 -15.62 -2.74
N LEU A 26 -0.18 -15.62 -1.70
CA LEU A 26 -0.84 -14.40 -1.28
C LEU A 26 0.18 -13.45 -0.65
N PHE A 27 0.21 -12.22 -1.12
CA PHE A 27 1.03 -11.19 -0.49
C PHE A 27 0.47 -10.88 0.91
N PRO A 28 1.31 -10.73 1.96
CA PRO A 28 0.83 -10.48 3.32
C PRO A 28 -0.18 -9.33 3.35
N TYR A 29 -1.35 -9.55 3.95
CA TYR A 29 -2.49 -8.60 3.98
C TYR A 29 -2.99 -8.14 2.61
N GLY A 30 -2.66 -8.84 1.53
CA GLY A 30 -3.09 -8.52 0.16
C GLY A 30 -4.58 -8.75 -0.10
N ASP A 31 -5.26 -9.47 0.80
CA ASP A 31 -6.72 -9.63 0.80
C ASP A 31 -7.48 -8.35 1.19
N MET A 32 -6.78 -7.34 1.71
CA MET A 32 -7.34 -6.05 2.14
C MET A 32 -8.48 -6.15 3.16
N ASN A 33 -8.50 -7.19 3.99
CA ASN A 33 -9.56 -7.41 4.97
C ASN A 33 -9.29 -6.79 6.35
N GLN A 34 -8.07 -6.35 6.60
CA GLN A 34 -7.67 -5.84 7.91
C GLN A 34 -7.31 -4.36 7.83
N TRP A 35 -8.10 -3.55 8.53
CA TRP A 35 -7.97 -2.11 8.54
C TRP A 35 -7.94 -1.57 9.96
N MET A 36 -6.92 -0.80 10.25
CA MET A 36 -6.82 0.01 11.46
C MET A 36 -7.24 1.44 11.16
N VAL A 37 -7.86 2.11 12.13
CA VAL A 37 -8.29 3.50 12.01
C VAL A 37 -7.42 4.39 12.89
N ARG A 38 -6.91 5.45 12.30
CA ARG A 38 -6.23 6.55 13.02
C ARG A 38 -7.15 7.76 13.03
N VAL A 39 -7.41 8.30 14.20
CA VAL A 39 -8.22 9.50 14.37
C VAL A 39 -7.28 10.69 14.55
N VAL A 40 -7.36 11.64 13.63
CA VAL A 40 -6.55 12.86 13.63
C VAL A 40 -7.46 14.07 13.70
N ASP A 41 -7.25 14.91 14.70
CA ASP A 41 -7.96 16.18 14.82
C ASP A 41 -7.15 17.28 14.12
N GLU A 42 -7.74 17.86 13.08
CA GLU A 42 -7.18 18.99 12.35
C GLU A 42 -7.18 20.23 13.24
N SER A 43 -6.24 21.13 12.99
CA SER A 43 -6.13 22.38 13.75
C SER A 43 -7.36 23.27 13.59
N LEU A 44 -7.80 23.91 14.65
CA LEU A 44 -8.97 24.79 14.68
C LEU A 44 -8.88 25.91 13.62
N VAL A 45 -7.68 26.42 13.35
CA VAL A 45 -7.44 27.48 12.36
C VAL A 45 -7.80 27.09 10.92
N ILE A 46 -8.01 25.80 10.66
CA ILE A 46 -8.44 25.27 9.35
C ILE A 46 -9.78 24.54 9.43
N GLY A 47 -10.52 24.75 10.52
CA GLY A 47 -11.88 24.22 10.70
C GLY A 47 -12.04 23.13 11.78
N GLY A 48 -10.94 22.62 12.37
CA GLY A 48 -10.99 21.70 13.51
C GLY A 48 -11.69 20.37 13.25
N ASN A 49 -11.64 19.87 12.00
CA ASN A 49 -12.34 18.64 11.65
C ASN A 49 -11.61 17.41 12.18
N THR A 50 -12.34 16.43 12.65
CA THR A 50 -11.79 15.10 12.93
C THR A 50 -11.76 14.28 11.65
N LYS A 51 -10.62 13.68 11.34
CA LYS A 51 -10.39 12.83 10.18
C LYS A 51 -10.06 11.40 10.60
N TYR A 52 -10.56 10.46 9.83
CA TYR A 52 -10.32 9.04 10.01
C TYR A 52 -9.39 8.56 8.90
N LEU A 53 -8.17 8.21 9.28
CA LEU A 53 -7.14 7.72 8.38
C LEU A 53 -7.12 6.20 8.46
N TYR A 54 -7.11 5.54 7.32
CA TYR A 54 -7.20 4.09 7.23
C TYR A 54 -5.86 3.50 6.82
N GLU A 55 -5.40 2.52 7.61
CA GLU A 55 -4.15 1.79 7.39
C GLU A 55 -4.46 0.32 7.13
N ILE A 56 -3.79 -0.28 6.14
CA ILE A 56 -3.95 -1.71 5.81
C ILE A 56 -3.09 -2.52 6.79
N THR A 57 -3.63 -2.79 7.94
CA THR A 57 -2.95 -3.52 9.04
C THR A 57 -3.98 -3.93 10.09
N PRO A 58 -3.75 -5.03 10.83
CA PRO A 58 -4.52 -5.30 12.03
C PRO A 58 -4.16 -4.29 13.12
N GLY A 59 -5.11 -3.99 13.98
CA GLY A 59 -4.89 -3.15 15.16
C GLY A 59 -6.13 -2.40 15.61
N ASP A 60 -6.04 -1.84 16.81
CA ASP A 60 -7.08 -1.02 17.40
C ASP A 60 -7.04 0.41 16.87
N THR A 61 -8.14 1.14 17.07
CA THR A 61 -8.21 2.56 16.70
C THR A 61 -7.20 3.38 17.50
N LEU A 62 -6.35 4.11 16.80
CA LEU A 62 -5.41 5.06 17.39
C LEU A 62 -5.98 6.47 17.38
N LYS A 63 -6.05 7.11 18.55
CA LYS A 63 -6.51 8.51 18.70
C LYS A 63 -5.33 9.38 19.08
N ASN A 64 -4.63 9.90 18.09
CA ASN A 64 -3.55 10.84 18.33
C ASN A 64 -3.17 11.60 17.06
N ASN A 65 -2.53 12.76 17.26
CA ASN A 65 -1.93 13.57 16.19
C ASN A 65 -0.41 13.32 16.10
N THR A 66 0.02 12.10 16.35
CA THR A 66 1.42 11.71 16.23
C THR A 66 1.70 11.03 14.91
N PRO A 67 2.91 11.14 14.37
CA PRO A 67 3.31 10.38 13.20
C PRO A 67 3.13 8.89 13.42
N TYR A 68 2.68 8.21 12.39
CA TYR A 68 2.47 6.77 12.42
C TYR A 68 3.43 6.07 11.47
N LYS A 69 3.91 4.91 11.90
CA LYS A 69 4.67 3.99 11.08
C LYS A 69 4.05 2.60 11.23
N ASN A 70 3.62 2.03 10.10
CA ASN A 70 3.16 0.66 10.07
C ASN A 70 4.36 -0.29 10.21
N SER A 71 4.35 -1.12 11.25
CA SER A 71 5.42 -2.11 11.51
C SER A 71 4.94 -3.56 11.36
N ILE A 72 3.65 -3.77 11.10
CA ILE A 72 3.03 -5.10 11.04
C ILE A 72 2.80 -5.52 9.60
N SER A 73 2.18 -4.64 8.81
CA SER A 73 1.86 -4.88 7.41
C SER A 73 2.90 -4.20 6.51
N PRO A 74 3.25 -4.81 5.37
CA PRO A 74 4.13 -4.18 4.39
C PRO A 74 3.44 -3.07 3.59
N TRP A 75 2.12 -2.94 3.72
CA TRP A 75 1.33 -1.98 2.97
C TRP A 75 1.37 -0.59 3.59
N ALA A 76 1.44 0.40 2.73
CA ALA A 76 1.22 1.79 3.06
C ALA A 76 0.16 2.40 2.13
N THR A 77 -0.47 3.45 2.62
CA THR A 77 -1.47 4.22 1.87
C THR A 77 -0.99 5.64 1.67
N SER A 78 -1.51 6.33 0.66
CA SER A 78 -1.27 7.77 0.46
C SER A 78 -2.07 8.65 1.43
N THR A 79 -2.83 8.04 2.34
CA THR A 79 -3.46 8.74 3.45
C THR A 79 -2.37 9.23 4.42
N VAL A 80 -2.37 10.51 4.75
CA VAL A 80 -1.22 11.11 5.46
C VAL A 80 -1.64 12.28 6.35
N MET A 81 -0.92 12.43 7.46
CA MET A 81 -0.97 13.62 8.30
C MET A 81 0.17 14.57 7.93
N ALA A 82 -0.17 15.84 7.77
CA ALA A 82 0.77 16.94 7.60
C ALA A 82 0.78 17.82 8.84
N LYS A 83 1.96 18.33 9.21
CA LYS A 83 2.11 19.32 10.28
C LYS A 83 3.08 20.41 9.84
N VAL A 84 2.54 21.57 9.46
CA VAL A 84 3.30 22.69 8.94
C VAL A 84 3.07 23.91 9.80
N SER A 85 4.12 24.54 10.33
CA SER A 85 4.04 25.70 11.22
C SER A 85 3.04 25.50 12.38
N GLY A 86 3.00 24.27 12.93
CA GLY A 86 2.08 23.92 14.01
C GLY A 86 0.66 23.57 13.57
N VAL A 87 0.29 23.81 12.31
CA VAL A 87 -1.02 23.50 11.77
C VAL A 87 -1.05 22.02 11.33
N VAL A 88 -1.97 21.26 11.90
CA VAL A 88 -2.21 19.85 11.57
C VAL A 88 -3.32 19.74 10.54
N LYS A 89 -3.06 19.02 9.45
CA LYS A 89 -4.01 18.66 8.38
C LYS A 89 -3.89 17.18 8.08
N ALA A 90 -5.01 16.54 7.80
CA ALA A 90 -5.00 15.17 7.34
C ALA A 90 -5.64 15.05 5.95
N SER A 91 -4.99 14.29 5.07
CA SER A 91 -5.51 13.93 3.75
C SER A 91 -5.90 12.46 3.76
N VAL A 92 -7.13 12.16 3.37
CA VAL A 92 -7.66 10.79 3.34
C VAL A 92 -8.04 10.46 1.90
N THR A 93 -7.27 9.58 1.30
CA THR A 93 -7.36 9.23 -0.12
C THR A 93 -7.58 7.74 -0.36
N VAL A 94 -7.50 6.93 0.71
CA VAL A 94 -7.69 5.48 0.66
C VAL A 94 -8.70 5.10 1.74
N PHE A 95 -9.64 4.24 1.37
CA PHE A 95 -10.77 3.84 2.22
C PHE A 95 -11.00 2.34 2.15
N PRO A 96 -11.38 1.69 3.26
CA PRO A 96 -11.96 0.36 3.20
C PRO A 96 -13.34 0.44 2.55
N GLU A 97 -13.56 -0.35 1.52
CA GLU A 97 -14.85 -0.51 0.90
C GLU A 97 -15.34 -1.94 1.03
N LYS A 98 -16.57 -2.11 1.50
CA LYS A 98 -17.18 -3.43 1.68
C LYS A 98 -17.52 -4.04 0.32
N ARG A 99 -17.18 -5.30 0.16
CA ARG A 99 -17.59 -6.14 -0.96
C ARG A 99 -18.34 -7.37 -0.44
N ASP A 100 -18.78 -8.26 -1.32
CA ASP A 100 -19.57 -9.46 -0.94
C ASP A 100 -18.84 -10.32 0.09
N SER A 101 -17.53 -10.43 -0.02
CA SER A 101 -16.67 -11.15 0.91
C SER A 101 -15.52 -10.27 1.39
N GLY A 102 -15.70 -9.58 2.54
CA GLY A 102 -14.66 -8.76 3.17
C GLY A 102 -14.60 -7.33 2.62
N TYR A 103 -13.39 -6.81 2.49
CA TYR A 103 -13.13 -5.44 2.08
C TYR A 103 -12.17 -5.37 0.91
N CYS A 104 -12.16 -4.23 0.23
CA CYS A 104 -11.14 -3.83 -0.72
C CYS A 104 -10.67 -2.41 -0.45
N ALA A 105 -9.57 -2.00 -1.05
CA ALA A 105 -9.10 -0.63 -0.97
C ALA A 105 -9.77 0.21 -2.06
N ARG A 106 -10.54 1.22 -1.66
CA ARG A 106 -11.06 2.25 -2.56
C ARG A 106 -10.10 3.44 -2.59
N LEU A 107 -9.63 3.78 -3.77
CA LEU A 107 -8.66 4.84 -4.00
C LEU A 107 -9.37 6.06 -4.58
N GLU A 108 -9.15 7.23 -3.98
CA GLU A 108 -9.73 8.47 -4.45
C GLU A 108 -8.66 9.55 -4.66
N THR A 109 -8.74 10.26 -5.77
CA THR A 109 -7.93 11.45 -5.99
C THR A 109 -8.73 12.68 -5.55
N ARG A 110 -8.13 13.49 -4.67
CA ARG A 110 -8.77 14.66 -4.08
C ARG A 110 -7.89 15.90 -4.17
N MET A 111 -8.53 17.05 -4.34
CA MET A 111 -7.86 18.34 -4.24
C MET A 111 -7.84 18.78 -2.78
N GLU A 112 -6.68 18.75 -2.16
CA GLU A 112 -6.48 19.25 -0.81
C GLU A 112 -6.08 20.72 -0.82
N ARG A 113 -6.78 21.51 -0.02
CA ARG A 113 -6.54 22.95 0.09
C ARG A 113 -6.38 23.32 1.56
N VAL A 114 -5.34 24.08 1.85
CA VAL A 114 -5.11 24.66 3.17
C VAL A 114 -4.83 26.14 3.02
N LYS A 115 -5.67 26.96 3.61
CA LYS A 115 -5.49 28.41 3.68
C LYS A 115 -5.45 28.85 5.13
N VAL A 116 -4.36 29.49 5.52
CA VAL A 116 -4.25 30.20 6.81
C VAL A 116 -3.72 31.58 6.50
N LEU A 117 -4.45 32.61 6.85
CA LEU A 117 -4.15 34.01 6.53
C LEU A 117 -2.67 34.37 6.79
N GLY A 118 -1.98 34.76 5.74
CA GLY A 118 -0.59 35.24 5.79
C GLY A 118 0.47 34.16 6.03
N LEU A 119 0.09 32.89 6.31
CA LEU A 119 1.01 31.84 6.68
C LEU A 119 1.06 30.67 5.69
N ILE A 120 -0.12 30.17 5.28
CA ILE A 120 -0.20 28.96 4.47
C ILE A 120 -1.21 29.19 3.35
N ASN A 121 -0.83 28.88 2.12
CA ASN A 121 -1.72 28.82 0.97
C ASN A 121 -1.26 27.66 0.08
N ILE A 122 -1.79 26.48 0.34
CA ILE A 122 -1.42 25.25 -0.36
C ILE A 122 -2.64 24.69 -1.08
N SER A 123 -2.45 24.31 -2.32
CA SER A 123 -3.41 23.52 -3.09
C SER A 123 -2.64 22.40 -3.77
N VAL A 124 -2.97 21.15 -3.45
CA VAL A 124 -2.28 19.98 -3.96
C VAL A 124 -3.28 18.89 -4.35
N LEU A 125 -3.00 18.21 -5.44
CA LEU A 125 -3.75 17.04 -5.85
C LEU A 125 -3.17 15.83 -5.09
N ALA A 126 -3.97 15.30 -4.15
CA ALA A 126 -3.64 14.11 -3.40
C ALA A 126 -4.23 12.88 -4.11
N THR A 127 -3.39 12.06 -4.70
CA THR A 127 -3.81 10.83 -5.40
C THR A 127 -3.98 9.68 -4.42
N GLY A 128 -5.08 8.92 -4.56
CA GLY A 128 -5.27 7.67 -3.82
C GLY A 128 -4.32 6.60 -4.33
N THR A 129 -3.46 6.10 -3.47
CA THR A 129 -2.44 5.10 -3.82
C THR A 129 -2.23 4.14 -2.65
N ILE A 130 -2.04 2.87 -2.96
CA ILE A 130 -1.49 1.86 -2.04
C ILE A 130 -0.17 1.36 -2.60
N PHE A 131 0.78 1.06 -1.74
CA PHE A 131 2.08 0.57 -2.15
C PHE A 131 2.75 -0.21 -1.02
N VAL A 132 3.82 -0.90 -1.35
CA VAL A 132 4.63 -1.64 -0.38
C VAL A 132 5.75 -0.74 0.12
N GLY A 133 5.75 -0.45 1.42
CA GLY A 133 6.70 0.49 2.01
C GLY A 133 6.12 1.27 3.18
N GLU A 134 6.60 2.49 3.37
CA GLU A 134 6.12 3.41 4.40
C GLU A 134 5.99 4.84 3.88
N VAL A 135 5.06 5.57 4.44
CA VAL A 135 4.95 7.03 4.30
C VAL A 135 5.64 7.68 5.47
N MET A 136 6.52 8.62 5.20
CA MET A 136 7.20 9.37 6.24
C MET A 136 6.32 10.55 6.71
N GLU A 137 5.77 10.43 7.89
CA GLU A 137 4.97 11.48 8.53
C GLU A 137 5.78 12.27 9.57
N PRO A 138 5.36 13.49 9.88
CA PRO A 138 4.38 14.29 9.16
C PRO A 138 5.00 14.95 7.93
N VAL A 139 4.18 15.25 6.93
CA VAL A 139 4.60 16.14 5.84
C VAL A 139 4.81 17.54 6.42
N ARG A 140 5.98 18.13 6.21
CA ARG A 140 6.39 19.40 6.86
C ARG A 140 6.66 20.53 5.87
N ASP A 141 6.77 20.24 4.60
CA ASP A 141 7.15 21.21 3.59
C ASP A 141 5.92 21.89 2.98
N THR A 142 5.92 23.23 2.97
CA THR A 142 4.87 24.03 2.33
C THR A 142 5.13 24.31 0.86
N LYS A 143 6.39 24.31 0.44
CA LYS A 143 6.78 24.60 -0.94
C LYS A 143 6.69 23.37 -1.82
N ASN A 144 6.98 22.20 -1.23
CA ASN A 144 6.87 20.92 -1.87
C ASN A 144 6.13 19.95 -0.94
N PRO A 145 4.79 20.04 -0.84
CA PRO A 145 3.99 19.28 0.13
C PRO A 145 3.81 17.82 -0.30
N GLN A 146 4.86 17.20 -0.82
CA GLN A 146 4.85 15.79 -1.18
C GLN A 146 5.24 14.92 0.01
N SER A 147 4.56 13.80 0.16
CA SER A 147 4.94 12.79 1.12
C SER A 147 6.28 12.17 0.72
N LYS A 148 7.19 12.04 1.67
CA LYS A 148 8.38 11.22 1.47
C LYS A 148 8.00 9.76 1.63
N LEU A 149 8.36 8.96 0.66
CA LEU A 149 8.06 7.52 0.62
C LEU A 149 9.35 6.73 0.82
N ASN A 150 9.26 5.67 1.59
CA ASN A 150 10.28 4.64 1.64
C ASN A 150 9.64 3.33 1.17
N ASN A 151 9.79 3.03 -0.11
CA ASN A 151 9.19 1.86 -0.76
C ASN A 151 10.20 0.70 -0.93
N ASN A 152 11.20 0.64 -0.06
CA ASN A 152 12.30 -0.32 -0.11
C ASN A 152 12.00 -1.55 0.77
N ILE A 153 11.06 -2.39 0.39
CA ILE A 153 10.91 -3.70 1.02
C ILE A 153 11.68 -4.73 0.20
N PRO A 154 12.67 -5.42 0.80
CA PRO A 154 13.43 -6.43 0.09
C PRO A 154 12.52 -7.55 -0.42
N PHE A 155 12.58 -7.83 -1.70
CA PHE A 155 11.86 -8.91 -2.33
C PHE A 155 12.85 -9.87 -2.98
N THR A 156 13.01 -11.06 -2.42
CA THR A 156 14.05 -12.02 -2.83
C THR A 156 13.57 -13.05 -3.85
N LYS A 157 12.26 -13.13 -4.09
CA LYS A 157 11.65 -14.05 -5.03
C LYS A 157 11.59 -13.45 -6.44
N ARG A 158 11.52 -14.30 -7.46
CA ARG A 158 11.29 -13.89 -8.85
C ARG A 158 9.89 -14.33 -9.27
N PRO A 159 8.85 -13.49 -9.05
CA PRO A 159 7.51 -13.81 -9.47
C PRO A 159 7.41 -13.81 -10.99
N LYS A 160 6.54 -14.63 -11.55
CA LYS A 160 6.19 -14.61 -12.98
C LYS A 160 5.15 -13.54 -13.30
N ALA A 161 4.21 -13.33 -12.37
CA ALA A 161 3.12 -12.37 -12.50
C ALA A 161 2.74 -11.80 -11.13
N LEU A 162 2.12 -10.64 -11.15
CA LEU A 162 1.35 -10.06 -10.06
C LEU A 162 -0.11 -10.07 -10.51
N GLU A 163 -0.96 -10.69 -9.70
CA GLU A 163 -2.40 -10.76 -9.96
C GLU A 163 -3.15 -9.95 -8.91
N PHE A 164 -4.12 -9.17 -9.34
CA PHE A 164 -5.01 -8.42 -8.47
C PHE A 164 -6.36 -8.18 -9.14
N ASP A 165 -7.41 -8.16 -8.33
CA ASP A 165 -8.76 -7.81 -8.78
C ASP A 165 -8.98 -6.31 -8.65
N TYR A 166 -9.59 -5.70 -9.65
CA TYR A 166 -9.96 -4.28 -9.62
C TYR A 166 -11.35 -4.05 -10.23
N LYS A 167 -11.95 -2.94 -9.89
CA LYS A 167 -13.26 -2.50 -10.41
C LYS A 167 -13.22 -1.01 -10.76
#